data_7edd4ad96a727af602541b37a1ac7836
#
_entry.id   7edd4ad96a727af602541b37a1ac7836
#
_cell.length_a   1.000
_cell.length_b   1.000
_cell.length_c   1.000
_cell.angle_alpha   90.00
_cell.angle_beta   90.00
_cell.angle_gamma   90.00
#
_symmetry.space_group_name_H-M   'P 1'
#
loop_
_entity.id
_entity.type
_entity.pdbx_description
1 polymer ?
#
loop_
_entity_poly.entity_id
_entity_poly.type
_entity_poly.pdbx_seq_one_letter_code
_entity_poly.pdbx_strand_id
1 'polypeptide(L)'
;MTIKPKLVSSNNGLVVNKLRKTLSQKQIVRDVSLKLERGKTIGLLGPNGAGKTTTFYMIMGLIDCDGGEILLDDIHLTSLPMYKRAKLGIGFLPQQPSIFRGMSVEDNLLSILETQNLPKVQKQNMLEELLTEFSLTHLRRAMPHMLSGGERRSC
;
A
#
# COMPACT_ATOMS: atom_id res chain seq x y z
N MET A 1 -21.83 0.24 -0.18
CA MET A 1 -21.58 -0.66 -1.35
C MET A 1 -20.09 -0.96 -1.37
N THR A 2 -19.71 -2.09 -0.78
CA THR A 2 -18.31 -2.50 -0.63
C THR A 2 -17.71 -2.69 -2.01
N ILE A 3 -16.67 -1.95 -2.37
CA ILE A 3 -15.88 -2.20 -3.58
C ILE A 3 -15.23 -3.57 -3.39
N LYS A 4 -15.90 -4.62 -3.89
CA LYS A 4 -15.29 -5.94 -3.95
C LYS A 4 -14.14 -5.86 -4.96
N PRO A 5 -12.90 -6.13 -4.57
CA PRO A 5 -11.83 -6.27 -5.54
C PRO A 5 -12.25 -7.34 -6.54
N LYS A 6 -11.99 -7.09 -7.83
CA LYS A 6 -12.28 -8.01 -8.92
C LYS A 6 -11.61 -9.34 -8.57
N LEU A 7 -12.41 -10.36 -8.28
CA LEU A 7 -11.93 -11.70 -7.98
C LEU A 7 -11.10 -12.20 -9.16
N VAL A 8 -9.82 -12.27 -8.99
CA VAL A 8 -8.91 -12.99 -9.89
C VAL A 8 -9.12 -14.47 -9.61
N SER A 9 -9.23 -15.29 -10.63
CA SER A 9 -9.64 -16.71 -10.59
C SER A 9 -8.63 -17.65 -9.93
N SER A 10 -7.42 -17.18 -9.57
CA SER A 10 -6.45 -17.94 -8.79
C SER A 10 -6.33 -17.33 -7.39
N ASN A 11 -6.27 -18.16 -6.37
CA ASN A 11 -6.28 -17.76 -4.95
C ASN A 11 -4.90 -17.99 -4.30
N ASN A 12 -3.82 -17.81 -5.08
CA ASN A 12 -2.48 -18.13 -4.65
C ASN A 12 -1.85 -17.05 -3.73
N GLY A 13 -2.45 -15.86 -3.69
CA GLY A 13 -1.93 -14.74 -2.90
C GLY A 13 -0.65 -14.15 -3.47
N LEU A 14 0.21 -13.62 -2.60
CA LEU A 14 1.50 -13.02 -2.98
C LEU A 14 2.61 -14.07 -2.87
N VAL A 15 3.33 -14.27 -3.96
CA VAL A 15 4.50 -15.16 -4.03
C VAL A 15 5.72 -14.34 -4.42
N VAL A 16 6.78 -14.49 -3.66
CA VAL A 16 8.07 -13.83 -3.90
C VAL A 16 9.13 -14.92 -3.97
N ASN A 17 9.86 -14.97 -5.07
CA ASN A 17 10.87 -16.00 -5.33
C ASN A 17 12.25 -15.35 -5.50
N LYS A 18 13.20 -15.71 -4.64
CA LYS A 18 14.64 -15.39 -4.73
C LYS A 18 14.92 -13.92 -5.07
N LEU A 19 14.23 -12.98 -4.39
CA LEU A 19 14.49 -11.56 -4.57
C LEU A 19 15.92 -11.21 -4.19
N ARG A 20 16.54 -10.39 -5.05
CA ARG A 20 17.91 -9.89 -4.85
C ARG A 20 17.95 -8.38 -5.06
N LYS A 21 18.76 -7.71 -4.23
CA LYS A 21 19.05 -6.29 -4.37
C LYS A 21 20.43 -5.94 -3.88
N THR A 22 21.16 -5.22 -4.71
CA THR A 22 22.45 -4.61 -4.38
C THR A 22 22.31 -3.11 -4.37
N LEU A 23 22.73 -2.45 -3.32
CA LEU A 23 22.79 -1.00 -3.19
C LEU A 23 24.20 -0.59 -2.84
N SER A 24 24.77 0.39 -3.54
CA SER A 24 26.14 0.88 -3.30
C SER A 24 27.16 -0.25 -3.17
N GLN A 25 27.16 -1.19 -4.12
CA GLN A 25 28.03 -2.37 -4.19
C GLN A 25 27.86 -3.40 -3.05
N LYS A 26 26.91 -3.18 -2.15
CA LYS A 26 26.60 -4.11 -1.07
C LYS A 26 25.29 -4.85 -1.38
N GLN A 27 25.34 -6.18 -1.36
CA GLN A 27 24.12 -7.00 -1.49
C GLN A 27 23.30 -6.91 -0.21
N ILE A 28 22.17 -6.21 -0.28
CA ILE A 28 21.27 -5.95 0.85
C ILE A 28 20.20 -7.03 0.97
N VAL A 29 19.68 -7.52 -0.14
CA VAL A 29 18.70 -8.63 -0.16
C VAL A 29 19.30 -9.78 -0.93
N ARG A 30 19.30 -10.98 -0.30
CA ARG A 30 19.95 -12.19 -0.81
C ARG A 30 18.92 -13.32 -0.89
N ASP A 31 18.43 -13.59 -2.11
CA ASP A 31 17.53 -14.71 -2.41
C ASP A 31 16.32 -14.84 -1.45
N VAL A 32 15.70 -13.71 -1.09
CA VAL A 32 14.55 -13.71 -0.20
C VAL A 32 13.34 -14.30 -0.93
N SER A 33 12.76 -15.34 -0.33
CA SER A 33 11.53 -15.97 -0.81
C SER A 33 10.50 -15.99 0.29
N LEU A 34 9.24 -15.69 -0.04
CA LEU A 34 8.11 -15.77 0.87
C LEU A 34 6.82 -16.04 0.09
N LYS A 35 5.84 -16.60 0.79
CA LYS A 35 4.49 -16.80 0.28
C LYS A 35 3.50 -16.26 1.31
N LEU A 36 2.58 -15.42 0.86
CA LEU A 36 1.50 -14.87 1.68
C LEU A 36 0.16 -15.26 1.01
N GLU A 37 -0.52 -16.21 1.62
CA GLU A 37 -1.85 -16.63 1.19
C GLU A 37 -2.90 -15.57 1.56
N ARG A 38 -3.98 -15.50 0.78
CA ARG A 38 -5.07 -14.57 1.07
C ARG A 38 -5.68 -14.83 2.45
N GLY A 39 -5.99 -13.75 3.17
CA GLY A 39 -6.53 -13.80 4.54
C GLY A 39 -5.50 -14.18 5.61
N LYS A 40 -4.24 -14.37 5.25
CA LYS A 40 -3.15 -14.62 6.19
C LYS A 40 -2.32 -13.38 6.42
N THR A 41 -1.63 -13.33 7.55
CA THR A 41 -0.65 -12.30 7.90
C THR A 41 0.70 -12.96 8.11
N ILE A 42 1.76 -12.36 7.57
CA ILE A 42 3.14 -12.77 7.84
C ILE A 42 3.94 -11.59 8.39
N GLY A 43 4.89 -11.89 9.29
CA GLY A 43 5.83 -10.92 9.82
C GLY A 43 7.22 -11.15 9.23
N LEU A 44 7.84 -10.08 8.72
CA LEU A 44 9.25 -10.11 8.30
C LEU A 44 10.12 -9.58 9.43
N LEU A 45 10.77 -10.47 10.15
CA LEU A 45 11.59 -10.16 11.32
C LEU A 45 13.08 -10.17 10.98
N GLY A 46 13.85 -9.40 11.74
CA GLY A 46 15.31 -9.35 11.60
C GLY A 46 15.89 -8.04 12.14
N PRO A 47 17.22 -7.97 12.32
CA PRO A 47 17.91 -6.79 12.83
C PRO A 47 17.81 -5.58 11.89
N ASN A 48 18.20 -4.42 12.37
CA ASN A 48 18.33 -3.23 11.52
C ASN A 48 19.36 -3.48 10.41
N GLY A 49 19.06 -3.04 9.20
CA GLY A 49 19.91 -3.28 8.04
C GLY A 49 19.78 -4.66 7.38
N ALA A 50 18.92 -5.55 7.88
CA ALA A 50 18.69 -6.88 7.28
C ALA A 50 17.93 -6.87 5.92
N GLY A 51 17.65 -5.71 5.34
CA GLY A 51 16.97 -5.61 4.04
C GLY A 51 15.45 -5.70 4.08
N LYS A 52 14.82 -5.68 5.28
CA LYS A 52 13.36 -5.78 5.42
C LYS A 52 12.62 -4.70 4.62
N THR A 53 12.95 -3.43 4.88
CA THR A 53 12.33 -2.29 4.17
C THR A 53 12.60 -2.35 2.67
N THR A 54 13.82 -2.75 2.28
CA THR A 54 14.20 -2.91 0.86
C THR A 54 13.35 -3.99 0.19
N THR A 55 13.12 -5.12 0.88
CA THR A 55 12.24 -6.19 0.39
C THR A 55 10.81 -5.69 0.21
N PHE A 56 10.25 -4.97 1.18
CA PHE A 56 8.93 -4.34 1.03
C PHE A 56 8.89 -3.36 -0.14
N TYR A 57 9.88 -2.50 -0.30
CA TYR A 57 9.92 -1.53 -1.40
C TYR A 57 9.99 -2.20 -2.77
N MET A 58 10.69 -3.32 -2.90
CA MET A 58 10.67 -4.14 -4.12
C MET A 58 9.28 -4.72 -4.39
N ILE A 59 8.61 -5.28 -3.36
CA ILE A 59 7.25 -5.82 -3.49
C ILE A 59 6.25 -4.73 -3.89
N MET A 60 6.41 -3.52 -3.36
CA MET A 60 5.56 -2.37 -3.69
C MET A 60 5.87 -1.76 -5.08
N GLY A 61 7.04 -2.04 -5.65
CA GLY A 61 7.49 -1.42 -6.90
C GLY A 61 7.99 0.01 -6.73
N LEU A 62 8.46 0.35 -5.53
CA LEU A 62 9.16 1.61 -5.23
C LEU A 62 10.62 1.57 -5.63
N ILE A 63 11.21 0.38 -5.65
CA ILE A 63 12.56 0.11 -6.18
C ILE A 63 12.54 -1.18 -7.01
N ASP A 64 13.37 -1.23 -8.03
CA ASP A 64 13.52 -2.41 -8.88
C ASP A 64 14.34 -3.50 -8.19
N CYS A 65 14.00 -4.77 -8.46
CA CYS A 65 14.80 -5.91 -8.05
C CYS A 65 15.92 -6.17 -9.07
N ASP A 66 17.08 -6.61 -8.60
CA ASP A 66 18.19 -7.03 -9.47
C ASP A 66 18.05 -8.50 -9.88
N GLY A 67 17.12 -9.23 -9.27
CA GLY A 67 16.78 -10.61 -9.61
C GLY A 67 15.66 -11.18 -8.76
N GLY A 68 15.15 -12.33 -9.17
CA GLY A 68 13.97 -12.95 -8.58
C GLY A 68 12.67 -12.49 -9.24
N GLU A 69 11.56 -12.93 -8.70
CA GLU A 69 10.23 -12.61 -9.24
C GLU A 69 9.20 -12.37 -8.13
N ILE A 70 8.18 -11.61 -8.46
CA ILE A 70 7.05 -11.28 -7.60
C ILE A 70 5.78 -11.57 -8.40
N LEU A 71 4.88 -12.37 -7.81
CA LEU A 71 3.59 -12.72 -8.38
C LEU A 71 2.47 -12.41 -7.40
N LEU A 72 1.35 -11.96 -7.91
CA LEU A 72 0.08 -11.84 -7.17
C LEU A 72 -0.98 -12.62 -7.94
N ASP A 73 -1.48 -13.69 -7.33
CA ASP A 73 -2.46 -14.59 -7.98
C ASP A 73 -2.05 -14.96 -9.42
N ASP A 74 -0.78 -15.39 -9.59
CA ASP A 74 -0.13 -15.77 -10.86
C ASP A 74 0.12 -14.60 -11.84
N ILE A 75 -0.22 -13.36 -11.49
CA ILE A 75 0.13 -12.18 -12.27
C ILE A 75 1.56 -11.74 -11.94
N HIS A 76 2.43 -11.66 -12.93
CA HIS A 76 3.80 -11.18 -12.75
C HIS A 76 3.81 -9.67 -12.44
N LEU A 77 4.32 -9.31 -11.27
CA LEU A 77 4.44 -7.92 -10.81
C LEU A 77 5.83 -7.34 -10.98
N THR A 78 6.86 -8.17 -11.15
CA THR A 78 8.27 -7.79 -11.04
C THR A 78 8.63 -6.52 -11.81
N SER A 79 8.15 -6.41 -13.06
CA SER A 79 8.40 -5.25 -13.93
C SER A 79 7.29 -4.18 -13.88
N LEU A 80 6.24 -4.39 -13.08
CA LEU A 80 5.13 -3.45 -13.00
C LEU A 80 5.46 -2.29 -12.07
N PRO A 81 5.25 -1.04 -12.47
CA PRO A 81 5.39 0.11 -11.58
C PRO A 81 4.31 0.12 -10.49
N MET A 82 4.59 0.85 -9.39
CA MET A 82 3.75 0.91 -8.19
C MET A 82 2.25 1.17 -8.49
N TYR A 83 1.93 2.11 -9.38
CA TYR A 83 0.53 2.45 -9.69
C TYR A 83 -0.24 1.31 -10.36
N LYS A 84 0.43 0.44 -11.14
CA LYS A 84 -0.19 -0.76 -11.72
C LYS A 84 -0.42 -1.82 -10.67
N ARG A 85 0.53 -2.00 -9.72
CA ARG A 85 0.37 -2.92 -8.58
C ARG A 85 -0.76 -2.47 -7.67
N ALA A 86 -0.91 -1.16 -7.42
CA ALA A 86 -2.03 -0.62 -6.67
C ALA A 86 -3.39 -0.94 -7.31
N LYS A 87 -3.51 -0.85 -8.65
CA LYS A 87 -4.72 -1.26 -9.38
C LYS A 87 -5.05 -2.76 -9.27
N LEU A 88 -4.06 -3.59 -8.98
CA LEU A 88 -4.22 -5.02 -8.72
C LEU A 88 -4.55 -5.32 -7.25
N GLY A 89 -4.66 -4.29 -6.39
CA GLY A 89 -5.06 -4.41 -5.00
C GLY A 89 -3.91 -4.48 -4.00
N ILE A 90 -2.66 -4.14 -4.39
CA ILE A 90 -1.55 -4.02 -3.45
C ILE A 90 -1.58 -2.63 -2.82
N GLY A 91 -1.86 -2.57 -1.53
CA GLY A 91 -1.77 -1.36 -0.72
C GLY A 91 -0.47 -1.29 0.07
N PHE A 92 -0.03 -0.09 0.41
CA PHE A 92 1.17 0.16 1.22
C PHE A 92 0.86 1.22 2.27
N LEU A 93 1.10 0.86 3.53
CA LEU A 93 1.06 1.81 4.63
C LEU A 93 2.50 2.13 5.05
N PRO A 94 3.03 3.32 4.71
CA PRO A 94 4.39 3.69 5.06
C PRO A 94 4.56 3.94 6.57
N GLN A 95 5.79 3.85 7.04
CA GLN A 95 6.13 4.13 8.45
C GLN A 95 5.87 5.61 8.81
N GLN A 96 6.14 6.52 7.86
CA GLN A 96 5.82 7.93 8.02
C GLN A 96 4.46 8.24 7.37
N PRO A 97 3.65 9.10 7.98
CA PRO A 97 2.38 9.52 7.38
C PRO A 97 2.60 10.15 6.00
N SER A 98 1.86 9.68 5.00
CA SER A 98 1.89 10.19 3.62
C SER A 98 0.73 11.14 3.33
N ILE A 99 0.33 11.92 4.33
CA ILE A 99 -0.77 12.89 4.24
C ILE A 99 -0.28 14.22 3.64
N PHE A 100 -1.06 14.85 2.80
CA PHE A 100 -0.79 16.18 2.26
C PHE A 100 -0.95 17.25 3.34
N ARG A 101 0.15 17.80 3.80
CA ARG A 101 0.20 18.71 4.96
C ARG A 101 -0.55 20.03 4.76
N GLY A 102 -0.72 20.48 3.52
CA GLY A 102 -1.43 21.70 3.15
C GLY A 102 -2.93 21.51 2.86
N MET A 103 -3.48 20.34 3.10
CA MET A 103 -4.86 19.98 2.82
C MET A 103 -5.56 19.55 4.12
N SER A 104 -6.87 19.81 4.22
CA SER A 104 -7.68 19.31 5.34
C SER A 104 -7.81 17.78 5.32
N VAL A 105 -8.35 17.17 6.38
CA VAL A 105 -8.70 15.73 6.41
C VAL A 105 -9.60 15.37 5.23
N GLU A 106 -10.66 16.14 5.02
CA GLU A 106 -11.60 15.94 3.91
C GLU A 106 -10.91 16.01 2.56
N ASP A 107 -10.09 17.02 2.33
CA ASP A 107 -9.38 17.20 1.05
C ASP A 107 -8.38 16.06 0.79
N ASN A 108 -7.72 15.57 1.82
CA ASN A 108 -6.83 14.42 1.72
C ASN A 108 -7.58 13.17 1.27
N LEU A 109 -8.73 12.86 1.89
CA LEU A 109 -9.59 11.73 1.49
C LEU A 109 -10.15 11.93 0.08
N LEU A 110 -10.64 13.13 -0.24
CA LEU A 110 -11.14 13.46 -1.57
C LEU A 110 -10.07 13.31 -2.64
N SER A 111 -8.82 13.70 -2.37
CA SER A 111 -7.72 13.58 -3.34
C SER A 111 -7.53 12.15 -3.83
N ILE A 112 -7.71 11.16 -2.95
CA ILE A 112 -7.66 9.73 -3.30
C ILE A 112 -8.93 9.30 -4.05
N LEU A 113 -10.11 9.74 -3.59
CA LEU A 113 -11.38 9.42 -4.24
C LEU A 113 -11.46 10.01 -5.66
N GLU A 114 -10.82 11.17 -5.92
CA GLU A 114 -10.75 11.75 -7.26
C GLU A 114 -9.98 10.89 -8.26
N THR A 115 -9.03 10.06 -7.81
CA THR A 115 -8.35 9.11 -8.67
C THR A 115 -9.23 7.93 -9.11
N GLN A 116 -10.38 7.73 -8.44
CA GLN A 116 -11.32 6.68 -8.77
C GLN A 116 -12.26 7.13 -9.89
N ASN A 117 -12.53 6.23 -10.83
CA ASN A 117 -13.49 6.51 -11.91
C ASN A 117 -14.94 6.29 -11.43
N LEU A 118 -15.39 7.15 -10.49
CA LEU A 118 -16.70 7.08 -9.87
C LEU A 118 -17.49 8.38 -10.10
N PRO A 119 -18.83 8.31 -10.19
CA PRO A 119 -19.68 9.50 -10.20
C PRO A 119 -19.49 10.35 -8.93
N LYS A 120 -19.63 11.67 -9.06
CA LYS A 120 -19.44 12.63 -7.95
C LYS A 120 -20.26 12.28 -6.69
N VAL A 121 -21.51 11.86 -6.88
CA VAL A 121 -22.38 11.46 -5.77
C VAL A 121 -21.83 10.25 -5.01
N GLN A 122 -21.27 9.27 -5.73
CA GLN A 122 -20.68 8.09 -5.08
C GLN A 122 -19.40 8.46 -4.31
N LYS A 123 -18.57 9.35 -4.86
CA LYS A 123 -17.37 9.84 -4.15
C LYS A 123 -17.75 10.54 -2.84
N GLN A 124 -18.80 11.37 -2.88
CA GLN A 124 -19.28 12.05 -1.69
C GLN A 124 -19.81 11.07 -0.63
N ASN A 125 -20.60 10.07 -1.03
CA ASN A 125 -21.08 9.05 -0.10
C ASN A 125 -19.92 8.27 0.53
N MET A 126 -18.93 7.87 -0.28
CA MET A 126 -17.73 7.20 0.23
C MET A 126 -16.93 8.07 1.19
N LEU A 127 -16.84 9.38 0.95
CA LEU A 127 -16.20 10.31 1.87
C LEU A 127 -16.90 10.30 3.24
N GLU A 128 -18.22 10.39 3.28
CA GLU A 128 -18.99 10.36 4.53
C GLU A 128 -18.85 9.01 5.24
N GLU A 129 -18.86 7.90 4.51
CA GLU A 129 -18.61 6.56 5.05
C GLU A 129 -17.21 6.48 5.70
N LEU A 130 -16.16 6.93 5.00
CA LEU A 130 -14.79 6.92 5.52
C LEU A 130 -14.63 7.81 6.75
N LEU A 131 -15.16 9.04 6.72
CA LEU A 131 -15.12 9.94 7.88
C LEU A 131 -15.80 9.34 9.10
N THR A 132 -16.88 8.60 8.91
CA THR A 132 -17.62 7.92 9.99
C THR A 132 -16.86 6.68 10.49
N GLU A 133 -16.42 5.82 9.59
CA GLU A 133 -15.72 4.58 9.92
C GLU A 133 -14.44 4.83 10.72
N PHE A 134 -13.67 5.85 10.33
CA PHE A 134 -12.44 6.23 11.03
C PHE A 134 -12.65 7.25 12.16
N SER A 135 -13.90 7.59 12.49
CA SER A 135 -14.25 8.57 13.54
C SER A 135 -13.61 9.95 13.32
N LEU A 136 -13.46 10.36 12.06
CA LEU A 136 -12.83 11.62 11.66
C LEU A 136 -13.84 12.75 11.36
N THR A 137 -15.13 12.52 11.50
CA THR A 137 -16.19 13.49 11.16
C THR A 137 -15.98 14.83 11.84
N HIS A 138 -15.60 14.84 13.13
CA HIS A 138 -15.35 16.04 13.92
C HIS A 138 -14.05 16.75 13.53
N LEU A 139 -13.14 16.07 12.84
CA LEU A 139 -11.85 16.57 12.35
C LEU A 139 -11.87 16.90 10.86
N ARG A 140 -13.00 16.84 10.20
CA ARG A 140 -13.19 17.00 8.76
C ARG A 140 -12.38 18.15 8.17
N ARG A 141 -12.43 19.33 8.82
CA ARG A 141 -11.71 20.55 8.39
C ARG A 141 -10.37 20.76 9.07
N ALA A 142 -9.98 19.85 9.95
CA ALA A 142 -8.70 19.94 10.65
C ALA A 142 -7.53 19.77 9.67
N MET A 143 -6.46 20.48 9.95
CA MET A 143 -5.19 20.33 9.22
C MET A 143 -4.37 19.18 9.83
N PRO A 144 -3.54 18.47 9.07
CA PRO A 144 -2.79 17.32 9.56
C PRO A 144 -1.91 17.56 10.78
N HIS A 145 -1.40 18.78 10.97
CA HIS A 145 -0.60 19.12 12.14
C HIS A 145 -1.40 19.18 13.45
N MET A 146 -2.73 19.25 13.35
CA MET A 146 -3.65 19.27 14.50
C MET A 146 -4.07 17.86 14.94
N LEU A 147 -3.73 16.84 14.13
CA LEU A 147 -4.13 15.44 14.37
C LEU A 147 -3.11 14.72 15.25
N SER A 148 -3.61 13.80 16.09
CA SER A 148 -2.79 12.81 16.78
C SER A 148 -2.09 11.86 15.78
N GLY A 149 -1.11 11.11 16.25
CA GLY A 149 -0.40 10.12 15.42
C GLY A 149 -1.31 9.01 14.86
N GLY A 150 -2.34 8.61 15.61
CA GLY A 150 -3.36 7.66 15.17
C GLY A 150 -4.25 8.23 14.08
N GLU A 151 -4.87 9.39 14.32
CA GLU A 151 -5.75 10.06 13.36
C GLU A 151 -5.06 10.38 12.04
N ARG A 152 -3.77 10.74 12.06
CA ARG A 152 -2.97 10.94 10.84
C ARG A 152 -2.78 9.67 10.01
N ARG A 153 -2.83 8.48 10.62
CA ARG A 153 -2.74 7.21 9.90
C ARG A 153 -4.07 6.76 9.33
N SER A 154 -5.16 7.25 9.89
CA SER A 154 -6.53 6.95 9.43
C SER A 154 -6.95 7.83 8.24
N CYS A 155 -6.30 8.98 8.03
CA CYS A 155 -6.44 9.79 6.82
C CYS A 155 -5.63 9.22 5.67
#